data_c87348a3316abf1f0d1e84e710e44d2c
#
_entry.id   c87348a3316abf1f0d1e84e710e44d2c
#
_cell.length_a   1.000
_cell.length_b   1.000
_cell.length_c   1.000
_cell.angle_alpha   90.00
_cell.angle_beta   90.00
_cell.angle_gamma   90.00
#
_symmetry.space_group_name_H-M   'P 1'
#
loop_
_entity.id
_entity.type
_entity.pdbx_description
1 polymer ?
#
loop_
_entity_poly.entity_id
_entity_poly.type
_entity_poly.pdbx_seq_one_letter_code
_entity_poly.pdbx_strand_id
1 'polypeptide(L)'
;MVGIVIIGCGDVSKQRHAPLSHKNEKVDLIGFYNRTIAKAEAFQKKYGGKVYRTLEEIWEDGTVDAVIVATNEQSHSPITIAALEAGKHVLCEKPMADSVAEAELMQQAAEKTGKKLMIIHNQRLYPAHQLLKKLLAEGTLGKVHAYRTTLANQGQENDGWGTAFLDFYDRIGHTNGALAQVGVHRIDLLNHLFSEDPVIAVLAHTMTQAKQLEDGSPVPYEDYAVLQLQHRSGSQGTLLTHWFDYSNERQTVIYGEKATAITYADGHPVALYRKNGEKTYLDDPSQDGLYAEPMTPIVDKFVESIEEDTVPFVTAEQGITALRILAAAYRSQATQTWTPIEQEDAHYDRKI
;
A
#
# COMPACT_ATOMS: atom_id res chain seq x y z
N MET A 1 26.62 1.24 4.48
CA MET A 1 25.58 1.82 3.60
C MET A 1 25.06 0.74 2.67
N VAL A 2 23.78 0.73 2.41
CA VAL A 2 23.12 -0.24 1.51
C VAL A 2 23.05 0.38 0.11
N GLY A 3 23.65 -0.29 -0.89
CA GLY A 3 23.61 0.12 -2.29
C GLY A 3 22.26 -0.16 -2.91
N ILE A 4 21.49 0.89 -3.27
CA ILE A 4 20.12 0.78 -3.77
C ILE A 4 20.00 1.26 -5.22
N VAL A 5 19.27 0.49 -6.03
CA VAL A 5 18.80 0.92 -7.35
C VAL A 5 17.27 1.05 -7.34
N ILE A 6 16.75 2.12 -7.94
CA ILE A 6 15.31 2.31 -8.14
C ILE A 6 14.91 1.81 -9.52
N ILE A 7 14.02 0.82 -9.56
CA ILE A 7 13.43 0.24 -10.77
C ILE A 7 12.03 0.81 -10.95
N GLY A 8 11.86 1.69 -11.94
CA GLY A 8 10.64 2.46 -12.18
C GLY A 8 10.78 3.92 -11.75
N CYS A 9 10.98 4.80 -12.73
CA CYS A 9 11.13 6.25 -12.54
C CYS A 9 9.83 6.99 -12.83
N GLY A 10 8.74 6.51 -12.21
CA GLY A 10 7.41 7.14 -12.22
C GLY A 10 7.27 8.22 -11.15
N ASP A 11 6.03 8.74 -10.99
CA ASP A 11 5.77 9.85 -10.06
C ASP A 11 5.92 9.45 -8.60
N VAL A 12 5.54 8.22 -8.20
CA VAL A 12 5.77 7.73 -6.85
C VAL A 12 7.27 7.75 -6.52
N SER A 13 8.11 7.26 -7.43
CA SER A 13 9.56 7.32 -7.27
C SER A 13 10.07 8.75 -7.21
N LYS A 14 9.54 9.65 -8.05
CA LYS A 14 9.91 11.08 -8.08
C LYS A 14 9.52 11.81 -6.79
N GLN A 15 8.35 11.50 -6.25
CA GLN A 15 7.81 12.18 -5.07
C GLN A 15 8.33 11.58 -3.76
N ARG A 16 8.61 10.28 -3.71
CA ARG A 16 8.91 9.55 -2.47
C ARG A 16 10.22 8.78 -2.50
N HIS A 17 10.36 7.75 -3.36
CA HIS A 17 11.47 6.82 -3.23
C HIS A 17 12.84 7.45 -3.47
N ALA A 18 13.00 8.24 -4.53
CA ALA A 18 14.28 8.88 -4.81
C ALA A 18 14.64 9.94 -3.76
N PRO A 19 13.74 10.86 -3.35
CA PRO A 19 14.04 11.80 -2.27
C PRO A 19 14.36 11.12 -0.93
N LEU A 20 13.62 10.06 -0.56
CA LEU A 20 13.86 9.32 0.69
C LEU A 20 15.20 8.60 0.65
N SER A 21 15.49 7.87 -0.43
CA SER A 21 16.77 7.17 -0.58
C SER A 21 17.95 8.14 -0.61
N HIS A 22 17.82 9.27 -1.31
CA HIS A 22 18.90 10.25 -1.42
C HIS A 22 19.20 10.98 -0.10
N LYS A 23 18.20 11.14 0.77
CA LYS A 23 18.38 11.80 2.08
C LYS A 23 18.85 10.85 3.18
N ASN A 24 18.73 9.54 2.99
CA ASN A 24 19.09 8.56 4.00
C ASN A 24 20.60 8.33 4.00
N GLU A 25 21.28 8.69 5.10
CA GLU A 25 22.73 8.55 5.25
C GLU A 25 23.24 7.10 5.23
N LYS A 26 22.34 6.11 5.40
CA LYS A 26 22.63 4.68 5.34
C LYS A 26 22.47 4.10 3.92
N VAL A 27 22.00 4.89 2.95
CA VAL A 27 21.75 4.49 1.57
C VAL A 27 22.83 5.08 0.66
N ASP A 28 23.41 4.21 -0.18
CA ASP A 28 24.12 4.63 -1.38
C ASP A 28 23.18 4.45 -2.59
N LEU A 29 22.69 5.56 -3.14
CA LEU A 29 21.76 5.53 -4.28
C LEU A 29 22.56 5.29 -5.57
N ILE A 30 22.80 4.00 -5.87
CA ILE A 30 23.65 3.53 -6.96
C ILE A 30 23.15 3.98 -8.33
N GLY A 31 21.82 3.93 -8.56
CA GLY A 31 21.28 4.34 -9.85
C GLY A 31 19.81 4.04 -10.07
N PHE A 32 19.44 4.11 -11.35
CA PHE A 32 18.06 4.08 -11.80
C PHE A 32 17.89 3.23 -13.05
N TYR A 33 16.77 2.50 -13.10
CA TYR A 33 16.32 1.81 -14.30
C TYR A 33 14.87 2.20 -14.63
N ASN A 34 14.60 2.42 -15.90
CA ASN A 34 13.23 2.58 -16.40
C ASN A 34 13.15 2.13 -17.86
N ARG A 35 12.06 1.46 -18.23
CA ARG A 35 11.81 1.03 -19.63
C ARG A 35 11.94 2.21 -20.63
N THR A 36 11.49 3.40 -20.25
CA THR A 36 11.73 4.65 -20.98
C THR A 36 12.99 5.29 -20.41
N ILE A 37 14.12 5.10 -21.11
CA ILE A 37 15.46 5.47 -20.63
C ILE A 37 15.56 6.94 -20.21
N ALA A 38 14.91 7.86 -20.92
CA ALA A 38 14.91 9.29 -20.63
C ALA A 38 14.37 9.63 -19.23
N LYS A 39 13.47 8.78 -18.67
CA LYS A 39 13.00 8.95 -17.29
C LYS A 39 14.13 8.62 -16.28
N ALA A 40 14.89 7.56 -16.51
CA ALA A 40 16.04 7.22 -15.66
C ALA A 40 17.15 8.28 -15.75
N GLU A 41 17.42 8.80 -16.94
CA GLU A 41 18.38 9.90 -17.16
C GLU A 41 17.99 11.18 -16.42
N ALA A 42 16.68 11.49 -16.36
CA ALA A 42 16.18 12.63 -15.61
C ALA A 42 16.41 12.48 -14.08
N PHE A 43 16.27 11.26 -13.55
CA PHE A 43 16.59 10.96 -12.15
C PHE A 43 18.09 11.03 -11.89
N GLN A 44 18.92 10.45 -12.77
CA GLN A 44 20.38 10.54 -12.70
C GLN A 44 20.85 11.99 -12.66
N LYS A 45 20.31 12.84 -13.54
CA LYS A 45 20.65 14.28 -13.56
C LYS A 45 20.37 14.97 -12.23
N LYS A 46 19.32 14.53 -11.51
CA LYS A 46 18.89 15.16 -10.25
C LYS A 46 19.61 14.60 -9.04
N TYR A 47 19.86 13.30 -8.99
CA TYR A 47 20.32 12.58 -7.79
C TYR A 47 21.72 11.97 -7.93
N GLY A 48 22.30 12.01 -9.13
CA GLY A 48 23.56 11.29 -9.42
C GLY A 48 23.34 9.82 -9.72
N GLY A 49 24.37 9.01 -9.56
CA GLY A 49 24.34 7.56 -9.77
C GLY A 49 24.41 7.13 -11.24
N LYS A 50 24.07 5.87 -11.50
CA LYS A 50 24.14 5.24 -12.83
C LYS A 50 22.75 5.19 -13.48
N VAL A 51 22.71 5.11 -14.82
CA VAL A 51 21.52 4.69 -15.58
C VAL A 51 21.77 3.29 -16.10
N TYR A 52 20.96 2.35 -15.67
CA TYR A 52 20.98 0.97 -16.15
C TYR A 52 20.09 0.85 -17.39
N ARG A 53 20.54 0.11 -18.38
CA ARG A 53 19.82 -0.10 -19.65
C ARG A 53 19.01 -1.37 -19.64
N THR A 54 19.43 -2.38 -18.88
CA THR A 54 18.74 -3.65 -18.69
C THR A 54 18.67 -4.00 -17.20
N LEU A 55 17.81 -4.93 -16.83
CA LEU A 55 17.74 -5.45 -15.47
C LEU A 55 18.96 -6.32 -15.14
N GLU A 56 19.47 -7.03 -16.12
CA GLU A 56 20.66 -7.88 -15.98
C GLU A 56 21.88 -7.09 -15.51
N GLU A 57 22.08 -5.87 -16.04
CA GLU A 57 23.16 -4.97 -15.58
C GLU A 57 23.06 -4.67 -14.07
N ILE A 58 21.83 -4.63 -13.51
CA ILE A 58 21.62 -4.43 -12.07
C ILE A 58 21.96 -5.70 -11.30
N TRP A 59 21.53 -6.85 -11.83
CA TRP A 59 21.79 -8.14 -11.20
C TRP A 59 23.28 -8.46 -11.09
N GLU A 60 24.04 -8.09 -12.11
CA GLU A 60 25.50 -8.32 -12.20
C GLU A 60 26.33 -7.27 -11.44
N ASP A 61 25.75 -6.11 -11.08
CA ASP A 61 26.50 -5.08 -10.36
C ASP A 61 26.65 -5.45 -8.87
N GLY A 62 27.87 -5.80 -8.49
CA GLY A 62 28.23 -6.17 -7.12
C GLY A 62 28.13 -5.02 -6.10
N THR A 63 27.94 -3.78 -6.53
CA THR A 63 27.72 -2.63 -5.65
C THR A 63 26.24 -2.46 -5.25
N VAL A 64 25.34 -3.19 -5.90
CA VAL A 64 23.89 -3.17 -5.61
C VAL A 64 23.56 -4.23 -4.58
N ASP A 65 23.11 -3.84 -3.41
CA ASP A 65 22.64 -4.71 -2.34
C ASP A 65 21.13 -4.94 -2.41
N ALA A 66 20.38 -3.91 -2.84
CA ALA A 66 18.93 -3.91 -2.81
C ALA A 66 18.33 -3.13 -3.99
N VAL A 67 17.06 -3.41 -4.28
CA VAL A 67 16.29 -2.68 -5.27
C VAL A 67 14.96 -2.20 -4.69
N ILE A 68 14.49 -1.02 -5.17
CA ILE A 68 13.12 -0.55 -4.96
C ILE A 68 12.36 -0.78 -6.26
N VAL A 69 11.36 -1.67 -6.23
CA VAL A 69 10.51 -1.97 -7.39
C VAL A 69 9.27 -1.09 -7.32
N ALA A 70 9.21 -0.11 -8.22
CA ALA A 70 8.15 0.91 -8.32
C ALA A 70 7.64 1.04 -9.77
N THR A 71 7.37 -0.10 -10.36
CA THR A 71 6.82 -0.25 -11.72
C THR A 71 5.28 -0.34 -11.66
N ASN A 72 4.63 -0.78 -12.74
CA ASN A 72 3.25 -1.24 -12.68
C ASN A 72 3.19 -2.61 -12.00
N GLU A 73 2.08 -2.92 -11.34
CA GLU A 73 1.91 -4.13 -10.53
C GLU A 73 2.13 -5.44 -11.30
N GLN A 74 1.80 -5.49 -12.59
CA GLN A 74 2.05 -6.65 -13.46
C GLN A 74 3.53 -7.02 -13.56
N SER A 75 4.40 -6.05 -13.34
CA SER A 75 5.86 -6.24 -13.38
C SER A 75 6.47 -6.49 -12.00
N HIS A 76 5.70 -6.34 -10.91
CA HIS A 76 6.23 -6.50 -9.55
C HIS A 76 6.77 -7.91 -9.32
N SER A 77 5.96 -8.93 -9.61
CA SER A 77 6.34 -10.33 -9.36
C SER A 77 7.58 -10.76 -10.16
N PRO A 78 7.62 -10.67 -11.49
CA PRO A 78 8.80 -11.13 -12.23
C PRO A 78 10.07 -10.36 -11.89
N ILE A 79 10.01 -9.03 -11.67
CA ILE A 79 11.19 -8.23 -11.30
C ILE A 79 11.67 -8.60 -9.89
N THR A 80 10.75 -8.72 -8.94
CA THR A 80 11.08 -9.07 -7.55
C THR A 80 11.72 -10.45 -7.44
N ILE A 81 11.15 -11.46 -8.11
CA ILE A 81 11.70 -12.82 -8.11
C ILE A 81 13.12 -12.81 -8.70
N ALA A 82 13.31 -12.19 -9.87
CA ALA A 82 14.62 -12.10 -10.50
C ALA A 82 15.67 -11.38 -9.62
N ALA A 83 15.27 -10.29 -8.94
CA ALA A 83 16.13 -9.57 -8.02
C ALA A 83 16.55 -10.43 -6.82
N LEU A 84 15.58 -11.13 -6.18
CA LEU A 84 15.83 -12.02 -5.06
C LEU A 84 16.77 -13.17 -5.47
N GLU A 85 16.53 -13.80 -6.62
CA GLU A 85 17.37 -14.87 -7.16
C GLU A 85 18.79 -14.41 -7.53
N ALA A 86 18.92 -13.12 -7.92
CA ALA A 86 20.22 -12.46 -8.12
C ALA A 86 20.89 -12.03 -6.81
N GLY A 87 20.32 -12.39 -5.65
CA GLY A 87 20.88 -12.09 -4.34
C GLY A 87 20.65 -10.67 -3.84
N LYS A 88 19.70 -9.91 -4.42
CA LYS A 88 19.35 -8.56 -4.00
C LYS A 88 18.17 -8.57 -3.02
N HIS A 89 18.17 -7.68 -2.02
CA HIS A 89 17.01 -7.41 -1.19
C HIS A 89 16.00 -6.57 -1.97
N VAL A 90 14.70 -6.69 -1.67
CA VAL A 90 13.65 -6.00 -2.44
C VAL A 90 12.68 -5.23 -1.54
N LEU A 91 12.48 -3.96 -1.86
CA LEU A 91 11.37 -3.13 -1.39
C LEU A 91 10.40 -2.94 -2.56
N CYS A 92 9.20 -3.54 -2.48
CA CYS A 92 8.24 -3.59 -3.58
C CYS A 92 7.02 -2.71 -3.31
N GLU A 93 6.59 -1.93 -4.31
CA GLU A 93 5.35 -1.15 -4.25
C GLU A 93 4.11 -2.04 -4.15
N LYS A 94 3.06 -1.43 -3.67
CA LYS A 94 1.71 -2.01 -3.58
C LYS A 94 0.89 -1.75 -4.87
N PRO A 95 -0.10 -2.60 -5.19
CA PRO A 95 -0.31 -3.95 -4.67
C PRO A 95 0.91 -4.83 -4.88
N MET A 96 1.16 -5.78 -3.98
CA MET A 96 2.37 -6.63 -4.05
C MET A 96 2.52 -7.35 -5.40
N ALA A 97 1.41 -7.83 -5.95
CA ALA A 97 1.32 -8.52 -7.24
C ALA A 97 -0.10 -8.42 -7.80
N ASP A 98 -0.32 -8.87 -9.03
CA ASP A 98 -1.62 -8.94 -9.67
C ASP A 98 -2.50 -10.09 -9.13
N SER A 99 -1.91 -11.09 -8.51
CA SER A 99 -2.63 -12.23 -7.94
C SER A 99 -1.98 -12.72 -6.65
N VAL A 100 -2.77 -13.45 -5.85
CA VAL A 100 -2.28 -14.12 -4.64
C VAL A 100 -1.18 -15.12 -5.00
N ALA A 101 -1.38 -15.91 -6.06
CA ALA A 101 -0.40 -16.90 -6.51
C ALA A 101 0.96 -16.29 -6.88
N GLU A 102 0.97 -15.15 -7.58
CA GLU A 102 2.23 -14.44 -7.88
C GLU A 102 2.90 -13.89 -6.61
N ALA A 103 2.11 -13.36 -5.68
CA ALA A 103 2.64 -12.88 -4.40
C ALA A 103 3.25 -14.03 -3.56
N GLU A 104 2.65 -15.22 -3.58
CA GLU A 104 3.19 -16.42 -2.95
C GLU A 104 4.51 -16.88 -3.60
N LEU A 105 4.63 -16.79 -4.93
CA LEU A 105 5.91 -17.04 -5.62
C LEU A 105 7.00 -16.03 -5.21
N MET A 106 6.65 -14.76 -5.03
CA MET A 106 7.59 -13.75 -4.51
C MET A 106 8.05 -14.09 -3.08
N GLN A 107 7.13 -14.53 -2.21
CA GLN A 107 7.46 -14.96 -0.85
C GLN A 107 8.40 -16.17 -0.88
N GLN A 108 8.07 -17.20 -1.65
CA GLN A 108 8.90 -18.40 -1.81
C GLN A 108 10.31 -18.07 -2.31
N ALA A 109 10.44 -17.12 -3.25
CA ALA A 109 11.74 -16.67 -3.72
C ALA A 109 12.54 -15.97 -2.60
N ALA A 110 11.89 -15.14 -1.77
CA ALA A 110 12.53 -14.51 -0.63
C ALA A 110 13.00 -15.53 0.42
N GLU A 111 12.16 -16.50 0.74
CA GLU A 111 12.50 -17.59 1.68
C GLU A 111 13.66 -18.46 1.16
N LYS A 112 13.62 -18.84 -0.12
CA LYS A 112 14.66 -19.66 -0.77
C LYS A 112 16.02 -18.95 -0.79
N THR A 113 16.04 -17.65 -1.02
CA THR A 113 17.28 -16.88 -1.15
C THR A 113 17.78 -16.30 0.17
N GLY A 114 16.94 -16.27 1.21
CA GLY A 114 17.22 -15.61 2.48
C GLY A 114 17.29 -14.10 2.39
N LYS A 115 16.83 -13.51 1.27
CA LYS A 115 16.83 -12.06 1.06
C LYS A 115 15.56 -11.42 1.61
N LYS A 116 15.68 -10.17 2.08
CA LYS A 116 14.53 -9.42 2.60
C LYS A 116 13.62 -9.00 1.44
N LEU A 117 12.34 -9.31 1.57
CA LEU A 117 11.25 -8.76 0.75
C LEU A 117 10.34 -7.97 1.66
N MET A 118 10.23 -6.67 1.44
CA MET A 118 9.34 -5.77 2.15
C MET A 118 8.36 -5.11 1.19
N ILE A 119 7.10 -5.01 1.59
CA ILE A 119 6.04 -4.39 0.78
C ILE A 119 5.78 -2.98 1.27
N ILE A 120 5.56 -2.03 0.35
CA ILE A 120 5.34 -0.62 0.68
C ILE A 120 3.89 -0.37 1.11
N HIS A 121 3.58 -0.66 2.36
CA HIS A 121 2.34 -0.23 3.01
C HIS A 121 2.62 0.92 3.99
N ASN A 122 2.92 2.08 3.43
CA ASN A 122 3.42 3.25 4.15
C ASN A 122 2.42 3.85 5.15
N GLN A 123 1.11 3.61 4.98
CA GLN A 123 0.09 4.15 5.90
C GLN A 123 0.20 3.61 7.32
N ARG A 124 0.84 2.45 7.53
CA ARG A 124 1.16 1.95 8.87
C ARG A 124 2.06 2.91 9.67
N LEU A 125 2.85 3.74 8.97
CA LEU A 125 3.80 4.69 9.54
C LEU A 125 3.23 6.09 9.75
N TYR A 126 1.96 6.32 9.42
CA TYR A 126 1.32 7.60 9.69
C TYR A 126 1.09 7.79 11.19
N PRO A 127 1.38 8.98 11.76
CA PRO A 127 1.25 9.23 13.19
C PRO A 127 -0.11 8.84 13.77
N ALA A 128 -1.20 9.19 13.09
CA ALA A 128 -2.55 8.82 13.51
C ALA A 128 -2.75 7.30 13.59
N HIS A 129 -2.16 6.54 12.67
CA HIS A 129 -2.29 5.09 12.64
C HIS A 129 -1.39 4.41 13.67
N GLN A 130 -0.20 4.96 13.93
CA GLN A 130 0.68 4.53 15.02
C GLN A 130 -0.01 4.74 16.37
N LEU A 131 -0.63 5.90 16.57
CA LEU A 131 -1.43 6.18 17.77
C LEU A 131 -2.60 5.21 17.92
N LEU A 132 -3.36 4.94 16.85
CA LEU A 132 -4.44 3.95 16.88
C LEU A 132 -3.93 2.56 17.27
N LYS A 133 -2.80 2.12 16.69
CA LYS A 133 -2.20 0.80 17.03
C LYS A 133 -1.83 0.73 18.48
N LYS A 134 -1.23 1.79 19.02
CA LYS A 134 -0.88 1.92 20.44
C LYS A 134 -2.12 1.84 21.33
N LEU A 135 -3.18 2.61 21.04
CA LEU A 135 -4.43 2.61 21.81
C LEU A 135 -5.11 1.25 21.86
N LEU A 136 -5.08 0.52 20.72
CA LEU A 136 -5.60 -0.85 20.64
C LEU A 136 -4.76 -1.81 21.50
N ALA A 137 -3.44 -1.75 21.39
CA ALA A 137 -2.51 -2.60 22.14
C ALA A 137 -2.60 -2.37 23.66
N GLU A 138 -2.79 -1.12 24.09
CA GLU A 138 -2.95 -0.74 25.50
C GLU A 138 -4.37 -1.04 26.06
N GLY A 139 -5.31 -1.50 25.22
CA GLY A 139 -6.70 -1.77 25.60
C GLY A 139 -7.46 -0.50 26.02
N THR A 140 -7.01 0.67 25.59
CA THR A 140 -7.65 1.97 25.89
C THR A 140 -9.08 2.05 25.38
N LEU A 141 -9.37 1.43 24.23
CA LEU A 141 -10.69 1.39 23.64
C LEU A 141 -11.59 0.31 24.25
N GLY A 142 -11.03 -0.66 24.98
CA GLY A 142 -11.72 -1.86 25.42
C GLY A 142 -11.99 -2.80 24.23
N LYS A 143 -13.01 -3.66 24.34
CA LYS A 143 -13.44 -4.52 23.24
C LYS A 143 -13.93 -3.66 22.06
N VAL A 144 -13.38 -3.90 20.88
CA VAL A 144 -13.84 -3.22 19.66
C VAL A 144 -15.15 -3.89 19.21
N HIS A 145 -16.19 -3.08 19.02
CA HIS A 145 -17.48 -3.55 18.54
C HIS A 145 -17.59 -3.42 17.02
N ALA A 146 -17.18 -2.26 16.50
CA ALA A 146 -17.22 -1.96 15.08
C ALA A 146 -16.21 -0.87 14.72
N TYR A 147 -15.98 -0.68 13.41
CA TYR A 147 -15.26 0.45 12.89
C TYR A 147 -15.79 0.87 11.51
N ARG A 148 -15.45 2.08 11.11
CA ARG A 148 -15.54 2.52 9.73
C ARG A 148 -14.25 3.20 9.31
N THR A 149 -13.86 3.03 8.06
CA THR A 149 -12.70 3.69 7.48
C THR A 149 -12.98 4.14 6.06
N THR A 150 -12.54 5.34 5.74
CA THR A 150 -12.63 5.90 4.39
C THR A 150 -11.23 6.25 3.90
N LEU A 151 -10.95 5.98 2.65
CA LEU A 151 -9.83 6.55 1.92
C LEU A 151 -10.32 6.88 0.51
N ALA A 152 -10.60 8.13 0.28
CA ALA A 152 -11.13 8.62 -0.97
C ALA A 152 -10.34 9.86 -1.44
N ASN A 153 -10.30 10.07 -2.74
CA ASN A 153 -9.66 11.22 -3.38
C ASN A 153 -10.36 11.59 -4.69
N GLN A 154 -9.82 12.57 -5.40
CA GLN A 154 -10.39 13.03 -6.66
C GLN A 154 -10.09 12.11 -7.86
N GLY A 155 -9.28 11.06 -7.66
CA GLY A 155 -8.74 10.25 -8.74
C GLY A 155 -7.39 10.76 -9.22
N GLN A 156 -6.65 9.86 -9.83
CA GLN A 156 -5.24 10.10 -10.19
C GLN A 156 -5.10 11.16 -11.28
N GLU A 157 -6.09 11.34 -12.13
CA GLU A 157 -6.13 12.39 -13.15
C GLU A 157 -6.12 13.80 -12.54
N ASN A 158 -6.59 13.96 -11.31
CA ASN A 158 -6.61 15.25 -10.60
C ASN A 158 -5.39 15.47 -9.69
N ASP A 159 -4.61 14.43 -9.44
CA ASP A 159 -3.35 14.50 -8.67
C ASP A 159 -2.15 14.96 -9.53
N GLY A 160 -2.42 15.67 -10.63
CA GLY A 160 -1.40 16.20 -11.55
C GLY A 160 -1.05 15.25 -12.71
N TRP A 161 -1.77 14.12 -12.87
CA TRP A 161 -1.53 13.15 -13.93
C TRP A 161 -2.32 13.45 -15.22
N GLY A 162 -3.40 14.24 -15.11
CA GLY A 162 -4.30 14.58 -16.21
C GLY A 162 -5.19 13.42 -16.66
N THR A 163 -6.22 13.73 -17.46
CA THR A 163 -7.17 12.72 -18.00
C THR A 163 -6.47 11.65 -18.85
N ALA A 164 -5.40 12.00 -19.55
CA ALA A 164 -4.56 11.05 -20.31
C ALA A 164 -4.01 9.88 -19.45
N PHE A 165 -4.05 9.99 -18.12
CA PHE A 165 -3.67 8.91 -17.23
C PHE A 165 -4.65 7.74 -17.31
N LEU A 166 -5.95 7.98 -17.32
CA LEU A 166 -6.96 6.94 -17.40
C LEU A 166 -6.84 6.16 -18.71
N ASP A 167 -6.65 6.87 -19.85
CA ASP A 167 -6.41 6.23 -21.15
C ASP A 167 -5.07 5.49 -21.21
N PHE A 168 -4.05 6.00 -20.53
CA PHE A 168 -2.78 5.27 -20.41
C PHE A 168 -2.98 3.97 -19.63
N TYR A 169 -3.71 4.02 -18.52
CA TYR A 169 -4.04 2.87 -17.68
C TYR A 169 -4.79 1.80 -18.45
N ASP A 170 -5.82 2.20 -19.22
CA ASP A 170 -6.57 1.30 -20.08
C ASP A 170 -5.68 0.68 -21.16
N ARG A 171 -4.88 1.49 -21.87
CA ARG A 171 -3.97 1.02 -22.92
C ARG A 171 -2.91 0.01 -22.47
N ILE A 172 -2.48 0.07 -21.23
CA ILE A 172 -1.53 -0.93 -20.68
C ILE A 172 -2.24 -2.16 -20.13
N GLY A 173 -3.56 -2.28 -20.34
CA GLY A 173 -4.36 -3.41 -19.85
C GLY A 173 -4.54 -3.42 -18.34
N HIS A 174 -4.47 -2.25 -17.69
CA HIS A 174 -4.64 -2.14 -16.26
C HIS A 174 -6.12 -2.32 -15.90
N THR A 175 -6.40 -3.22 -14.99
CA THR A 175 -7.76 -3.60 -14.61
C THR A 175 -8.10 -3.26 -13.16
N ASN A 176 -7.20 -2.54 -12.47
CA ASN A 176 -7.31 -2.23 -11.05
C ASN A 176 -7.89 -0.83 -10.82
N GLY A 177 -9.07 -0.76 -10.22
CA GLY A 177 -9.74 0.49 -9.87
C GLY A 177 -9.40 1.00 -8.47
N ALA A 178 -10.32 1.81 -7.93
CA ALA A 178 -10.16 2.48 -6.65
C ALA A 178 -9.89 1.51 -5.49
N LEU A 179 -10.50 0.33 -5.51
CA LEU A 179 -10.33 -0.66 -4.44
C LEU A 179 -8.90 -1.18 -4.38
N ALA A 180 -8.34 -1.63 -5.50
CA ALA A 180 -6.99 -2.19 -5.53
C ALA A 180 -5.89 -1.10 -5.44
N GLN A 181 -6.14 0.10 -6.00
CA GLN A 181 -5.15 1.18 -5.99
C GLN A 181 -5.12 1.97 -4.68
N VAL A 182 -6.28 2.22 -4.09
CA VAL A 182 -6.44 3.07 -2.90
C VAL A 182 -6.94 2.26 -1.71
N GLY A 183 -7.98 1.46 -1.90
CA GLY A 183 -8.58 0.63 -0.84
C GLY A 183 -7.62 -0.37 -0.21
N VAL A 184 -6.67 -0.91 -0.98
CA VAL A 184 -5.64 -1.84 -0.48
C VAL A 184 -4.82 -1.26 0.68
N HIS A 185 -4.60 0.05 0.70
CA HIS A 185 -3.93 0.71 1.83
C HIS A 185 -4.73 0.58 3.12
N ARG A 186 -6.06 0.66 3.04
CA ARG A 186 -6.93 0.49 4.22
C ARG A 186 -7.08 -0.97 4.60
N ILE A 187 -7.15 -1.87 3.63
CA ILE A 187 -7.15 -3.33 3.90
C ILE A 187 -5.90 -3.71 4.69
N ASP A 188 -4.73 -3.27 4.23
CA ASP A 188 -3.48 -3.51 4.95
C ASP A 188 -3.44 -2.86 6.33
N LEU A 189 -3.86 -1.59 6.42
CA LEU A 189 -3.92 -0.88 7.71
C LEU A 189 -4.81 -1.60 8.72
N LEU A 190 -5.98 -2.08 8.30
CA LEU A 190 -6.89 -2.84 9.15
C LEU A 190 -6.26 -4.16 9.62
N ASN A 191 -5.60 -4.90 8.72
CA ASN A 191 -4.85 -6.10 9.09
C ASN A 191 -3.74 -5.79 10.11
N HIS A 192 -3.07 -4.64 9.96
CA HIS A 192 -2.06 -4.19 10.92
C HIS A 192 -2.67 -3.80 12.27
N LEU A 193 -3.75 -3.02 12.28
CA LEU A 193 -4.40 -2.58 13.51
C LEU A 193 -5.00 -3.75 14.29
N PHE A 194 -5.65 -4.68 13.59
CA PHE A 194 -6.36 -5.83 14.14
C PHE A 194 -5.61 -7.16 13.95
N SER A 195 -4.29 -7.17 14.04
CA SER A 195 -3.46 -8.35 13.81
C SER A 195 -3.84 -9.58 14.65
N GLU A 196 -4.39 -9.37 15.85
CA GLU A 196 -4.86 -10.44 16.76
C GLU A 196 -6.32 -10.88 16.46
N ASP A 197 -7.02 -10.13 15.64
CA ASP A 197 -8.42 -10.39 15.28
C ASP A 197 -8.61 -10.25 13.76
N PRO A 198 -8.16 -11.24 12.96
CA PRO A 198 -8.15 -11.15 11.51
C PRO A 198 -9.55 -11.07 10.90
N VAL A 199 -9.63 -10.42 9.75
CA VAL A 199 -10.81 -10.47 8.88
C VAL A 199 -10.99 -11.89 8.36
N ILE A 200 -12.20 -12.45 8.48
CA ILE A 200 -12.54 -13.82 8.07
C ILE A 200 -13.52 -13.88 6.90
N ALA A 201 -14.29 -12.81 6.66
CA ALA A 201 -15.21 -12.73 5.53
C ALA A 201 -15.42 -11.27 5.09
N VAL A 202 -15.78 -11.09 3.84
CA VAL A 202 -16.08 -9.79 3.23
C VAL A 202 -17.38 -9.86 2.42
N LEU A 203 -18.17 -8.78 2.48
CA LEU A 203 -19.24 -8.48 1.53
C LEU A 203 -18.87 -7.17 0.85
N ALA A 204 -18.77 -7.17 -0.49
CA ALA A 204 -18.30 -6.03 -1.26
C ALA A 204 -19.34 -5.59 -2.31
N HIS A 205 -19.38 -4.29 -2.55
CA HIS A 205 -20.08 -3.71 -3.68
C HIS A 205 -19.15 -2.70 -4.36
N THR A 206 -19.00 -2.84 -5.69
CA THR A 206 -18.18 -1.94 -6.51
C THR A 206 -19.02 -1.37 -7.65
N MET A 207 -18.67 -0.17 -8.09
CA MET A 207 -19.35 0.52 -9.21
C MET A 207 -18.32 1.31 -10.04
N THR A 208 -18.68 1.59 -11.30
CA THR A 208 -18.06 2.60 -12.14
C THR A 208 -19.10 3.66 -12.43
N GLN A 209 -18.94 4.86 -11.88
CA GLN A 209 -19.99 5.89 -11.89
C GLN A 209 -19.52 7.25 -12.42
N ALA A 210 -18.30 7.64 -12.12
CA ALA A 210 -17.84 9.01 -12.31
C ALA A 210 -16.70 9.14 -13.33
N LYS A 211 -15.86 8.13 -13.47
CA LYS A 211 -14.67 8.21 -14.31
C LYS A 211 -14.94 7.74 -15.73
N GLN A 212 -14.43 8.53 -16.68
CA GLN A 212 -14.59 8.30 -18.11
C GLN A 212 -13.24 8.43 -18.81
N LEU A 213 -13.07 7.68 -19.90
CA LEU A 213 -11.98 7.83 -20.86
C LEU A 213 -12.17 9.10 -21.69
N GLU A 214 -11.17 9.48 -22.49
CA GLU A 214 -11.24 10.67 -23.37
C GLU A 214 -12.40 10.63 -24.37
N ASP A 215 -12.82 9.44 -24.79
CA ASP A 215 -13.95 9.24 -25.72
C ASP A 215 -15.32 9.31 -25.02
N GLY A 216 -15.36 9.53 -23.70
CA GLY A 216 -16.58 9.61 -22.90
C GLY A 216 -17.13 8.26 -22.44
N SER A 217 -16.49 7.14 -22.80
CA SER A 217 -16.85 5.82 -22.29
C SER A 217 -16.45 5.68 -20.83
N PRO A 218 -17.19 4.91 -19.99
CA PRO A 218 -16.78 4.65 -18.62
C PRO A 218 -15.45 3.88 -18.61
N VAL A 219 -14.60 4.15 -17.62
CA VAL A 219 -13.39 3.35 -17.40
C VAL A 219 -13.75 1.88 -17.14
N PRO A 220 -12.94 0.90 -17.56
CA PRO A 220 -13.26 -0.53 -17.45
C PRO A 220 -13.00 -1.14 -16.06
N TYR A 221 -12.86 -0.32 -15.04
CA TYR A 221 -12.60 -0.71 -13.65
C TYR A 221 -13.43 0.15 -12.68
N GLU A 222 -13.54 -0.30 -11.43
CA GLU A 222 -14.33 0.40 -10.43
C GLU A 222 -13.67 1.73 -10.00
N ASP A 223 -14.48 2.78 -9.90
CA ASP A 223 -14.11 4.06 -9.28
C ASP A 223 -14.71 4.26 -7.87
N TYR A 224 -15.49 3.27 -7.42
CA TYR A 224 -16.12 3.21 -6.10
C TYR A 224 -16.14 1.77 -5.58
N ALA A 225 -15.83 1.61 -4.30
CA ALA A 225 -16.03 0.34 -3.58
C ALA A 225 -16.42 0.58 -2.13
N VAL A 226 -17.37 -0.21 -1.65
CA VAL A 226 -17.70 -0.34 -0.23
C VAL A 226 -17.58 -1.80 0.18
N LEU A 227 -16.89 -2.05 1.29
CA LEU A 227 -16.71 -3.38 1.86
C LEU A 227 -17.29 -3.41 3.27
N GLN A 228 -18.03 -4.47 3.57
CA GLN A 228 -18.33 -4.90 4.92
C GLN A 228 -17.35 -6.01 5.29
N LEU A 229 -16.68 -5.89 6.42
CA LEU A 229 -15.64 -6.80 6.88
C LEU A 229 -16.08 -7.45 8.19
N GLN A 230 -15.99 -8.77 8.26
CA GLN A 230 -16.29 -9.53 9.48
C GLN A 230 -15.00 -10.08 10.07
N HIS A 231 -14.78 -9.81 11.35
CA HIS A 231 -13.64 -10.32 12.10
C HIS A 231 -13.97 -11.60 12.85
N ARG A 232 -12.92 -12.34 13.22
CA ARG A 232 -13.04 -13.60 13.98
C ARG A 232 -13.76 -13.41 15.33
N SER A 233 -13.55 -12.29 16.00
CA SER A 233 -14.23 -11.94 17.27
C SER A 233 -15.73 -11.66 17.12
N GLY A 234 -16.23 -11.50 15.89
CA GLY A 234 -17.56 -11.05 15.55
C GLY A 234 -17.68 -9.52 15.43
N SER A 235 -16.60 -8.76 15.62
CA SER A 235 -16.61 -7.33 15.30
C SER A 235 -16.77 -7.12 13.79
N GLN A 236 -17.34 -5.98 13.41
CA GLN A 236 -17.60 -5.66 12.01
C GLN A 236 -17.04 -4.30 11.63
N GLY A 237 -16.61 -4.18 10.39
CA GLY A 237 -16.11 -2.94 9.85
C GLY A 237 -16.67 -2.59 8.48
N THR A 238 -16.63 -1.30 8.17
CA THR A 238 -16.93 -0.79 6.83
C THR A 238 -15.73 -0.06 6.28
N LEU A 239 -15.33 -0.40 5.06
CA LEU A 239 -14.33 0.32 4.29
C LEU A 239 -15.01 0.95 3.08
N LEU A 240 -14.79 2.26 2.88
CA LEU A 240 -15.22 3.02 1.71
C LEU A 240 -14.02 3.58 0.98
N THR A 241 -13.99 3.41 -0.35
CA THR A 241 -12.97 4.03 -1.21
C THR A 241 -13.58 4.45 -2.54
N HIS A 242 -13.18 5.60 -3.06
CA HIS A 242 -13.62 6.07 -4.37
C HIS A 242 -12.76 7.21 -4.91
N TRP A 243 -12.91 7.53 -6.20
CA TRP A 243 -12.14 8.52 -6.95
C TRP A 243 -12.92 9.79 -7.32
N PHE A 244 -13.93 10.16 -6.56
CA PHE A 244 -14.71 11.36 -6.79
C PHE A 244 -14.97 12.14 -5.49
N ASP A 245 -14.02 12.11 -4.56
CA ASP A 245 -14.08 12.89 -3.32
C ASP A 245 -13.19 14.13 -3.41
N TYR A 246 -13.80 15.28 -3.41
CA TYR A 246 -13.12 16.57 -3.40
C TYR A 246 -12.63 17.01 -2.01
N SER A 247 -13.04 16.31 -0.94
CA SER A 247 -12.59 16.56 0.44
C SER A 247 -11.34 15.76 0.83
N ASN A 248 -10.96 14.75 0.04
CA ASN A 248 -9.89 13.79 0.34
C ASN A 248 -10.11 13.11 1.70
N GLU A 249 -11.29 12.53 1.92
CA GLU A 249 -11.62 11.87 3.18
C GLU A 249 -10.69 10.69 3.46
N ARG A 250 -10.09 10.67 4.65
CA ARG A 250 -9.14 9.62 5.06
C ARG A 250 -9.33 9.19 6.51
N GLN A 251 -10.53 9.33 7.02
CA GLN A 251 -10.84 9.11 8.42
C GLN A 251 -11.02 7.62 8.74
N THR A 252 -10.55 7.20 9.91
CA THR A 252 -10.88 5.93 10.54
C THR A 252 -11.54 6.19 11.89
N VAL A 253 -12.69 5.56 12.14
CA VAL A 253 -13.41 5.62 13.41
C VAL A 253 -13.50 4.21 13.99
N ILE A 254 -13.03 4.02 15.22
CA ILE A 254 -13.09 2.73 15.94
C ILE A 254 -14.01 2.90 17.14
N TYR A 255 -15.06 2.09 17.20
CA TYR A 255 -16.06 2.08 18.26
C TYR A 255 -15.73 0.97 19.26
N GLY A 256 -15.10 1.34 20.37
CA GLY A 256 -14.78 0.43 21.46
C GLY A 256 -15.74 0.55 22.63
N GLU A 257 -15.69 -0.42 23.54
CA GLU A 257 -16.50 -0.48 24.75
C GLU A 257 -16.26 0.71 25.71
N LYS A 258 -15.01 1.19 25.78
CA LYS A 258 -14.58 2.24 26.71
C LYS A 258 -14.49 3.61 26.07
N ALA A 259 -14.16 3.65 24.76
CA ALA A 259 -13.98 4.90 24.03
C ALA A 259 -14.16 4.69 22.52
N THR A 260 -14.50 5.78 21.82
CA THR A 260 -14.43 5.88 20.36
C THR A 260 -13.18 6.67 20.00
N ALA A 261 -12.35 6.12 19.09
CA ALA A 261 -11.21 6.81 18.51
C ALA A 261 -11.53 7.27 17.09
N ILE A 262 -11.17 8.50 16.75
CA ILE A 262 -11.39 9.10 15.42
C ILE A 262 -10.07 9.70 14.94
N THR A 263 -9.56 9.23 13.80
CA THR A 263 -8.38 9.86 13.17
C THR A 263 -8.74 11.14 12.46
N TYR A 264 -7.81 12.10 12.47
CA TYR A 264 -7.92 13.39 11.76
C TYR A 264 -9.15 14.21 12.14
N ALA A 265 -9.66 14.04 13.35
CA ALA A 265 -10.77 14.83 13.86
C ALA A 265 -10.29 16.20 14.37
N ASP A 266 -10.97 17.27 13.97
CA ASP A 266 -10.73 18.64 14.41
C ASP A 266 -9.26 19.11 14.27
N GLY A 267 -8.57 18.58 13.27
CA GLY A 267 -7.19 18.96 13.03
C GLY A 267 -6.14 18.20 13.87
N HIS A 268 -6.51 17.17 14.62
CA HIS A 268 -5.61 16.34 15.43
C HIS A 268 -5.44 14.93 14.84
N PRO A 269 -4.28 14.27 15.00
CA PRO A 269 -4.06 12.90 14.54
C PRO A 269 -5.14 11.94 15.05
N VAL A 270 -5.46 11.98 16.35
CA VAL A 270 -6.51 11.15 16.95
C VAL A 270 -7.29 11.94 18.00
N ALA A 271 -8.62 11.86 17.94
CA ALA A 271 -9.50 12.28 19.04
C ALA A 271 -10.13 11.05 19.71
N LEU A 272 -10.16 11.05 21.04
CA LEU A 272 -10.84 10.04 21.87
C LEU A 272 -12.09 10.63 22.50
N TYR A 273 -13.19 9.92 22.37
CA TYR A 273 -14.46 10.25 23.01
C TYR A 273 -14.84 9.14 24.00
N ARG A 274 -14.98 9.49 25.29
CA ARG A 274 -15.29 8.55 26.35
C ARG A 274 -16.76 8.59 26.75
N LYS A 275 -17.24 7.51 27.38
CA LYS A 275 -18.63 7.35 27.81
C LYS A 275 -19.11 8.47 28.76
N ASN A 276 -18.22 9.06 29.54
CA ASN A 276 -18.52 10.18 30.46
C ASN A 276 -18.65 11.55 29.76
N GLY A 277 -18.56 11.59 28.42
CA GLY A 277 -18.59 12.80 27.64
C GLY A 277 -17.22 13.49 27.49
N GLU A 278 -16.17 12.95 28.11
CA GLU A 278 -14.82 13.47 27.99
C GLU A 278 -14.29 13.30 26.56
N LYS A 279 -13.70 14.34 26.00
CA LYS A 279 -13.00 14.36 24.73
C LYS A 279 -11.52 14.70 24.98
N THR A 280 -10.64 13.87 24.43
CA THR A 280 -9.18 14.08 24.52
C THR A 280 -8.59 14.05 23.11
N TYR A 281 -7.74 15.00 22.78
CA TYR A 281 -6.94 14.98 21.57
C TYR A 281 -5.57 14.39 21.86
N LEU A 282 -5.13 13.53 20.97
CA LEU A 282 -3.80 12.94 21.01
C LEU A 282 -3.00 13.48 19.82
N ASP A 283 -1.95 14.20 20.14
CA ASP A 283 -1.02 14.78 19.17
C ASP A 283 0.29 13.97 19.16
N ASP A 284 0.91 13.88 18.02
CA ASP A 284 2.30 13.47 17.92
C ASP A 284 3.15 14.74 17.81
N PRO A 285 3.86 15.13 18.89
CA PRO A 285 4.64 16.36 18.91
C PRO A 285 5.82 16.35 17.92
N SER A 286 6.12 15.20 17.31
CA SER A 286 7.22 15.07 16.33
C SER A 286 6.80 15.50 14.91
N GLN A 287 5.53 15.86 14.67
CA GLN A 287 4.99 16.04 13.32
C GLN A 287 4.33 17.42 13.15
N ASP A 288 5.04 18.33 12.49
CA ASP A 288 4.46 19.52 11.89
C ASP A 288 3.72 19.14 10.60
N GLY A 289 2.38 19.23 10.59
CA GLY A 289 1.57 19.05 9.38
C GLY A 289 0.66 17.80 9.38
N LEU A 290 -0.56 17.98 9.84
CA LEU A 290 -1.59 16.96 10.04
C LEU A 290 -2.06 16.21 8.79
N TYR A 291 -1.91 16.81 7.62
CA TYR A 291 -2.48 16.32 6.36
C TYR A 291 -1.47 16.16 5.23
N ALA A 292 -0.23 16.61 5.41
CA ALA A 292 0.80 16.21 4.48
C ALA A 292 0.96 14.69 4.59
N GLU A 293 0.83 13.99 3.48
CA GLU A 293 1.31 12.59 3.46
C GLU A 293 2.77 12.67 3.90
N PRO A 294 3.09 12.23 5.11
CA PRO A 294 4.44 12.37 5.57
C PRO A 294 5.33 11.57 4.63
N MET A 295 6.50 12.10 4.37
CA MET A 295 7.61 11.31 3.84
C MET A 295 7.88 10.23 4.90
N THR A 296 7.08 9.15 4.87
CA THR A 296 7.18 8.09 5.87
C THR A 296 8.54 7.43 5.78
N PRO A 297 9.15 7.02 6.90
CA PRO A 297 10.49 6.42 6.93
C PRO A 297 10.45 4.96 6.43
N ILE A 298 9.76 4.70 5.31
CA ILE A 298 9.60 3.34 4.76
C ILE A 298 10.93 2.78 4.23
N VAL A 299 11.76 3.64 3.62
CA VAL A 299 13.11 3.25 3.16
C VAL A 299 14.01 2.98 4.36
N ASP A 300 13.90 3.81 5.43
CA ASP A 300 14.67 3.59 6.66
C ASP A 300 14.35 2.23 7.28
N LYS A 301 13.04 1.88 7.37
CA LYS A 301 12.60 0.57 7.89
C LYS A 301 13.09 -0.60 7.06
N PHE A 302 13.19 -0.43 5.76
CA PHE A 302 13.76 -1.44 4.88
C PHE A 302 15.27 -1.61 5.11
N VAL A 303 16.01 -0.51 5.13
CA VAL A 303 17.46 -0.50 5.35
C VAL A 303 17.79 -1.06 6.75
N GLU A 304 17.06 -0.65 7.79
CA GLU A 304 17.18 -1.22 9.15
C GLU A 304 17.04 -2.74 9.14
N SER A 305 16.04 -3.28 8.41
CA SER A 305 15.84 -4.73 8.35
C SER A 305 17.00 -5.49 7.67
N ILE A 306 17.71 -4.83 6.75
CA ILE A 306 18.89 -5.40 6.09
C ILE A 306 20.11 -5.34 7.02
N GLU A 307 20.41 -4.17 7.59
CA GLU A 307 21.60 -3.95 8.42
C GLU A 307 21.56 -4.77 9.72
N GLU A 308 20.37 -4.88 10.34
CA GLU A 308 20.18 -5.57 11.63
C GLU A 308 19.75 -7.03 11.47
N ASP A 309 19.59 -7.49 10.22
CA ASP A 309 19.07 -8.83 9.86
C ASP A 309 17.74 -9.16 10.56
N THR A 310 16.87 -8.16 10.71
CA THR A 310 15.56 -8.32 11.35
C THR A 310 14.46 -8.62 10.34
N VAL A 311 13.28 -9.00 10.85
CA VAL A 311 12.08 -9.21 10.04
C VAL A 311 11.64 -7.86 9.43
N PRO A 312 11.34 -7.79 8.12
CA PRO A 312 10.84 -6.58 7.48
C PRO A 312 9.60 -6.00 8.18
N PHE A 313 9.52 -4.67 8.26
CA PHE A 313 8.40 -3.97 8.90
C PHE A 313 7.03 -4.33 8.29
N VAL A 314 6.99 -4.58 6.99
CA VAL A 314 5.85 -5.17 6.29
C VAL A 314 6.34 -6.40 5.55
N THR A 315 5.95 -7.58 6.02
CA THR A 315 6.37 -8.85 5.43
C THR A 315 5.61 -9.19 4.16
N ALA A 316 6.15 -10.11 3.36
CA ALA A 316 5.46 -10.68 2.20
C ALA A 316 4.11 -11.32 2.59
N GLU A 317 4.06 -12.10 3.68
CA GLU A 317 2.82 -12.71 4.18
C GLU A 317 1.73 -11.68 4.49
N GLN A 318 2.10 -10.53 5.04
CA GLN A 318 1.15 -9.44 5.30
C GLN A 318 0.65 -8.81 4.00
N GLY A 319 1.50 -8.67 2.99
CA GLY A 319 1.11 -8.26 1.63
C GLY A 319 0.15 -9.26 0.98
N ILE A 320 0.43 -10.56 1.10
CA ILE A 320 -0.44 -11.65 0.64
C ILE A 320 -1.80 -11.60 1.35
N THR A 321 -1.82 -11.40 2.65
CA THR A 321 -3.08 -11.27 3.42
C THR A 321 -3.95 -10.13 2.89
N ALA A 322 -3.35 -8.98 2.57
CA ALA A 322 -4.08 -7.87 1.96
C ALA A 322 -4.66 -8.24 0.57
N LEU A 323 -3.89 -8.96 -0.25
CA LEU A 323 -4.36 -9.44 -1.55
C LEU A 323 -5.47 -10.49 -1.42
N ARG A 324 -5.42 -11.40 -0.45
CA ARG A 324 -6.48 -12.39 -0.20
C ARG A 324 -7.81 -11.70 0.12
N ILE A 325 -7.80 -10.64 0.95
CA ILE A 325 -9.02 -9.86 1.23
C ILE A 325 -9.51 -9.12 -0.02
N LEU A 326 -8.60 -8.54 -0.78
CA LEU A 326 -8.92 -7.87 -2.05
C LEU A 326 -9.56 -8.84 -3.04
N ALA A 327 -8.97 -10.03 -3.24
CA ALA A 327 -9.49 -11.08 -4.11
C ALA A 327 -10.89 -11.55 -3.66
N ALA A 328 -11.06 -11.78 -2.35
CA ALA A 328 -12.36 -12.14 -1.78
C ALA A 328 -13.41 -11.03 -1.98
N ALA A 329 -13.02 -9.75 -1.93
CA ALA A 329 -13.92 -8.63 -2.19
C ALA A 329 -14.42 -8.63 -3.65
N TYR A 330 -13.54 -8.87 -4.62
CA TYR A 330 -13.98 -8.99 -6.02
C TYR A 330 -14.86 -10.22 -6.28
N ARG A 331 -14.56 -11.37 -5.64
CA ARG A 331 -15.47 -12.55 -5.67
C ARG A 331 -16.82 -12.25 -5.05
N SER A 332 -16.83 -11.54 -3.92
CA SER A 332 -18.06 -11.11 -3.26
C SER A 332 -18.90 -10.20 -4.15
N GLN A 333 -18.27 -9.25 -4.85
CA GLN A 333 -18.96 -8.41 -5.85
C GLN A 333 -19.60 -9.25 -6.95
N ALA A 334 -18.89 -10.24 -7.47
CA ALA A 334 -19.39 -11.09 -8.56
C ALA A 334 -20.57 -11.99 -8.11
N THR A 335 -20.53 -12.48 -6.87
CA THR A 335 -21.55 -13.40 -6.31
C THR A 335 -22.64 -12.70 -5.52
N GLN A 336 -22.46 -11.43 -5.14
CA GLN A 336 -23.35 -10.66 -4.26
C GLN A 336 -23.60 -11.34 -2.92
N THR A 337 -22.59 -12.05 -2.39
CA THR A 337 -22.67 -12.79 -1.13
C THR A 337 -21.47 -12.53 -0.23
N TRP A 338 -21.62 -12.81 1.06
CA TRP A 338 -20.49 -12.88 1.98
C TRP A 338 -19.50 -13.94 1.49
N THR A 339 -18.26 -13.55 1.31
CA THR A 339 -17.17 -14.41 0.82
C THR A 339 -16.13 -14.59 1.90
N PRO A 340 -15.80 -15.84 2.29
CA PRO A 340 -14.75 -16.10 3.27
C PRO A 340 -13.38 -15.71 2.71
N ILE A 341 -12.46 -15.31 3.62
CA ILE A 341 -11.05 -15.10 3.30
C ILE A 341 -10.36 -16.47 3.36
N GLU A 342 -10.09 -17.05 2.20
CA GLU A 342 -9.44 -18.35 2.10
C GLU A 342 -7.93 -18.22 2.30
N GLN A 343 -7.32 -19.23 2.95
CA GLN A 343 -5.87 -19.27 3.14
C GLN A 343 -5.13 -19.82 1.91
N GLU A 344 -5.86 -20.53 1.04
CA GLU A 344 -5.33 -21.17 -0.18
C GLU A 344 -6.21 -20.76 -1.36
N ASP A 345 -5.96 -19.64 -1.99
CA ASP A 345 -6.60 -19.25 -3.24
C ASP A 345 -5.64 -19.45 -4.42
N ALA A 346 -5.77 -20.62 -5.05
CA ALA A 346 -5.30 -20.81 -6.41
C ALA A 346 -6.15 -20.00 -7.37
N HIS A 347 -5.52 -19.03 -8.05
CA HIS A 347 -6.03 -18.28 -9.20
C HIS A 347 -7.26 -17.37 -8.98
N TYR A 348 -6.98 -16.13 -8.63
CA TYR A 348 -7.85 -15.04 -9.00
C TYR A 348 -7.63 -14.74 -10.50
N ASP A 349 -8.40 -15.41 -11.36
CA ASP A 349 -8.39 -15.13 -12.79
C ASP A 349 -9.35 -13.95 -13.05
N ARG A 350 -8.80 -12.78 -13.38
CA ARG A 350 -9.55 -11.55 -13.68
C ARG A 350 -10.25 -11.55 -15.04
N LYS A 351 -10.41 -12.69 -15.67
CA LYS A 351 -11.19 -12.80 -16.89
C LYS A 351 -12.67 -12.92 -16.54
N ILE A 352 -13.31 -11.79 -16.25
CA ILE A 352 -14.75 -11.59 -16.45
C ILE A 352 -14.94 -10.33 -17.29
#